data_ca997897d5a16c5cd9cd4922a57a0550
#
_entry.id   ca997897d5a16c5cd9cd4922a57a0550
#
_cell.length_a   1.000
_cell.length_b   1.000
_cell.length_c   1.000
_cell.angle_alpha   90.00
_cell.angle_beta   90.00
_cell.angle_gamma   90.00
#
_symmetry.space_group_name_H-M   'P 1'
#
loop_
_entity.id
_entity.type
_entity.pdbx_description
1 polymer ?
#
loop_
_entity_poly.entity_id
_entity_poly.type
_entity_poly.pdbx_seq_one_letter_code
_entity_poly.pdbx_strand_id
1 'polypeptide(L)'
;MNSNKLNLAIIFSLLVLFGAVYTPAKERVWSQAASEATAANQRGEYALAQTLYKEAIELQQKAVGDDNPAVAISLNNLAVFYQDQSKYPEAEQTYGLALAILDKDPSQNVSSALTLNNLAALYHDEGQDAKAEPLYARAIGIWEKSGKNQIANEAITVTALAGIYHSLNQDAKAEPLYLQAVKLWNEQGKSDTTEAADALFHLGEIYHARSNNADAAPMYAHALAIWERIGQVETPEAITAQGALGGIYRAAGKYAEAEPLLEQALKANEQKLGPDRLELADSLNNLALLYYCEAKYDAAEPLYRRALEIREKNLGSDDPAVVQTMQFYAALLRQQGRKTEARKLEAQAASAVIPHM
;
A
#
# COMPACT_ATOMS: atom_id res chain seq x y z
N MET A 1 0.16 1.03 -11.26
CA MET A 1 1.57 0.90 -11.73
C MET A 1 2.47 1.50 -10.67
N ASN A 2 3.38 0.75 -10.15
CA ASN A 2 4.41 1.00 -9.14
C ASN A 2 4.02 0.75 -7.67
N SER A 3 3.91 -0.52 -7.32
CA SER A 3 3.96 -1.02 -5.93
C SER A 3 5.40 -1.13 -5.36
N ASN A 4 6.38 -0.45 -5.97
CA ASN A 4 7.81 -0.68 -5.70
C ASN A 4 8.40 0.09 -4.50
N LYS A 5 7.61 0.56 -3.52
CA LYS A 5 8.17 1.31 -2.38
C LYS A 5 8.11 0.62 -1.01
N LEU A 6 7.40 -0.49 -0.88
CA LEU A 6 7.31 -1.19 0.43
C LEU A 6 8.57 -2.00 0.80
N ASN A 7 9.41 -2.37 -0.18
CA ASN A 7 10.53 -3.31 0.06
C ASN A 7 11.83 -2.68 0.59
N LEU A 8 11.95 -1.35 0.70
CA LEU A 8 13.24 -0.73 1.09
C LEU A 8 13.52 -0.72 2.61
N ALA A 9 12.52 -0.90 3.46
CA ALA A 9 12.70 -0.75 4.92
C ALA A 9 13.29 -2.00 5.62
N ILE A 10 13.18 -3.19 5.03
CA ILE A 10 13.59 -4.45 5.68
C ILE A 10 15.09 -4.73 5.52
N ILE A 11 15.76 -4.11 4.56
CA ILE A 11 17.16 -4.43 4.19
C ILE A 11 18.18 -3.90 5.23
N PHE A 12 17.85 -2.91 6.04
CA PHE A 12 18.84 -2.22 6.89
C PHE A 12 19.08 -2.80 8.30
N SER A 13 18.27 -3.72 8.81
CA SER A 13 18.37 -4.13 10.21
C SER A 13 19.28 -5.34 10.51
N LEU A 14 19.81 -6.03 9.52
CA LEU A 14 20.62 -7.23 9.74
C LEU A 14 22.15 -7.00 9.75
N LEU A 15 22.63 -5.80 9.41
CA LEU A 15 24.07 -5.51 9.31
C LEU A 15 24.73 -5.07 10.62
N VAL A 16 24.01 -4.87 11.72
CA VAL A 16 24.55 -4.18 12.91
C VAL A 16 24.70 -5.04 14.18
N LEU A 17 24.33 -6.31 14.21
CA LEU A 17 24.27 -7.10 15.44
C LEU A 17 25.31 -8.22 15.57
N PHE A 18 26.51 -8.09 15.00
CA PHE A 18 27.62 -8.90 15.49
C PHE A 18 28.70 -8.00 16.11
N GLY A 19 28.53 -7.79 17.39
CA GLY A 19 29.56 -7.21 18.26
C GLY A 19 30.86 -7.96 18.13
N ALA A 20 31.95 -7.21 18.15
CA ALA A 20 33.35 -7.65 18.05
C ALA A 20 33.66 -8.87 18.93
N VAL A 21 33.49 -10.05 18.39
CA VAL A 21 34.09 -11.29 18.84
C VAL A 21 35.06 -11.72 17.75
N TYR A 22 36.28 -11.98 18.14
CA TYR A 22 37.44 -12.46 17.39
C TYR A 22 37.03 -13.27 16.13
N THR A 23 36.98 -12.61 14.98
CA THR A 23 36.68 -13.28 13.69
C THR A 23 38.00 -13.77 13.09
N PRO A 24 38.15 -15.09 12.78
CA PRO A 24 39.30 -15.58 12.07
C PRO A 24 39.46 -14.90 10.72
N ALA A 25 40.67 -14.80 10.19
CA ALA A 25 40.97 -14.12 8.92
C ALA A 25 40.12 -14.56 7.74
N LYS A 26 39.58 -15.81 7.77
CA LYS A 26 38.67 -16.37 6.75
C LYS A 26 37.25 -15.73 6.77
N GLU A 27 36.75 -15.31 7.94
CA GLU A 27 35.42 -14.64 8.04
C GLU A 27 35.44 -13.21 7.53
N ARG A 28 36.58 -12.53 7.63
CA ARG A 28 36.75 -11.16 7.10
C ARG A 28 36.64 -11.10 5.58
N VAL A 29 37.06 -12.14 4.89
CA VAL A 29 37.08 -12.17 3.41
C VAL A 29 35.66 -12.26 2.84
N TRP A 30 34.81 -13.14 3.35
CA TRP A 30 33.44 -13.25 2.86
C TRP A 30 32.58 -12.03 3.23
N SER A 31 32.78 -11.48 4.44
CA SER A 31 32.06 -10.28 4.87
C SER A 31 32.44 -9.04 4.06
N GLN A 32 33.70 -8.95 3.63
CA GLN A 32 34.15 -7.91 2.72
C GLN A 32 33.47 -8.05 1.34
N ALA A 33 33.47 -9.24 0.76
CA ALA A 33 32.80 -9.50 -0.51
C ALA A 33 31.30 -9.18 -0.46
N ALA A 34 30.62 -9.55 0.63
CA ALA A 34 29.20 -9.21 0.84
C ALA A 34 28.95 -7.69 0.96
N SER A 35 29.84 -6.97 1.65
CA SER A 35 29.77 -5.51 1.75
C SER A 35 30.01 -4.82 0.40
N GLU A 36 31.00 -5.29 -0.36
CA GLU A 36 31.30 -4.80 -1.69
C GLU A 36 30.15 -5.10 -2.67
N ALA A 37 29.50 -6.27 -2.56
CA ALA A 37 28.31 -6.62 -3.34
C ALA A 37 27.17 -5.63 -3.09
N THR A 38 26.89 -5.32 -1.83
CA THR A 38 25.86 -4.34 -1.47
C THR A 38 26.19 -2.96 -2.03
N ALA A 39 27.45 -2.52 -1.89
CA ALA A 39 27.89 -1.24 -2.44
C ALA A 39 27.81 -1.19 -3.97
N ALA A 40 28.17 -2.27 -4.67
CA ALA A 40 28.05 -2.38 -6.12
C ALA A 40 26.57 -2.31 -6.55
N ASN A 41 25.66 -2.98 -5.83
CA ASN A 41 24.22 -2.90 -6.07
C ASN A 41 23.71 -1.46 -5.95
N GLN A 42 24.10 -0.74 -4.89
CA GLN A 42 23.73 0.67 -4.68
C GLN A 42 24.24 1.60 -5.79
N ARG A 43 25.36 1.27 -6.43
CA ARG A 43 25.90 2.03 -7.56
C ARG A 43 25.28 1.62 -8.92
N GLY A 44 24.39 0.62 -8.94
CA GLY A 44 23.81 0.09 -10.18
C GLY A 44 24.74 -0.86 -10.97
N GLU A 45 25.84 -1.29 -10.37
CA GLU A 45 26.83 -2.23 -10.96
C GLU A 45 26.36 -3.68 -10.79
N TYR A 46 25.18 -4.01 -11.33
CA TYR A 46 24.45 -5.25 -11.02
C TYR A 46 25.20 -6.53 -11.37
N ALA A 47 25.95 -6.56 -12.48
CA ALA A 47 26.76 -7.72 -12.84
C ALA A 47 27.89 -7.99 -11.84
N LEU A 48 28.53 -6.94 -11.37
CA LEU A 48 29.55 -7.00 -10.32
C LEU A 48 28.93 -7.42 -8.99
N ALA A 49 27.81 -6.81 -8.59
CA ALA A 49 27.09 -7.16 -7.36
C ALA A 49 26.71 -8.64 -7.32
N GLN A 50 26.15 -9.18 -8.43
CA GLN A 50 25.81 -10.60 -8.53
C GLN A 50 27.03 -11.51 -8.35
N THR A 51 28.15 -11.16 -8.97
CA THR A 51 29.40 -11.93 -8.85
C THR A 51 29.91 -11.94 -7.41
N LEU A 52 29.93 -10.76 -6.77
CA LEU A 52 30.41 -10.61 -5.40
C LEU A 52 29.49 -11.29 -4.37
N TYR A 53 28.15 -11.27 -4.55
CA TYR A 53 27.25 -12.04 -3.69
C TYR A 53 27.53 -13.55 -3.77
N LYS A 54 27.73 -14.09 -4.97
CA LYS A 54 28.06 -15.52 -5.15
C LYS A 54 29.41 -15.87 -4.56
N GLU A 55 30.43 -15.03 -4.79
CA GLU A 55 31.76 -15.20 -4.19
C GLU A 55 31.69 -15.19 -2.65
N ALA A 56 30.94 -14.26 -2.06
CA ALA A 56 30.75 -14.20 -0.61
C ALA A 56 30.14 -15.49 -0.06
N ILE A 57 29.13 -16.05 -0.75
CA ILE A 57 28.49 -17.30 -0.36
C ILE A 57 29.48 -18.47 -0.45
N GLU A 58 30.23 -18.60 -1.56
CA GLU A 58 31.22 -19.67 -1.74
C GLU A 58 32.31 -19.60 -0.65
N LEU A 59 32.82 -18.42 -0.34
CA LEU A 59 33.82 -18.22 0.70
C LEU A 59 33.27 -18.59 2.08
N GLN A 60 32.02 -18.23 2.33
CA GLN A 60 31.34 -18.55 3.58
C GLN A 60 31.10 -20.05 3.72
N GLN A 61 30.63 -20.73 2.68
CA GLN A 61 30.44 -22.19 2.65
C GLN A 61 31.76 -22.93 2.94
N LYS A 62 32.87 -22.47 2.34
CA LYS A 62 34.21 -23.03 2.63
C LYS A 62 34.67 -22.80 4.07
N ALA A 63 34.25 -21.70 4.68
CA ALA A 63 34.66 -21.34 6.03
C ALA A 63 33.88 -22.06 7.12
N VAL A 64 32.55 -22.19 6.96
CA VAL A 64 31.64 -22.65 8.03
C VAL A 64 30.78 -23.86 7.65
N GLY A 65 30.84 -24.31 6.40
CA GLY A 65 30.05 -25.42 5.86
C GLY A 65 28.74 -24.98 5.19
N ASP A 66 28.20 -25.81 4.29
CA ASP A 66 27.05 -25.49 3.45
C ASP A 66 25.75 -25.33 4.25
N ASP A 67 25.60 -26.07 5.34
CA ASP A 67 24.39 -26.09 6.18
C ASP A 67 24.42 -25.03 7.29
N ASN A 68 25.42 -24.15 7.32
CA ASN A 68 25.48 -23.13 8.35
C ASN A 68 24.41 -22.04 8.14
N PRO A 69 23.64 -21.66 9.17
CA PRO A 69 22.62 -20.60 9.06
C PRO A 69 23.13 -19.28 8.48
N ALA A 70 24.39 -18.93 8.68
CA ALA A 70 24.98 -17.75 8.08
C ALA A 70 24.97 -17.78 6.54
N VAL A 71 25.14 -18.98 5.94
CA VAL A 71 25.02 -19.17 4.48
C VAL A 71 23.60 -18.90 4.01
N ALA A 72 22.59 -19.32 4.79
CA ALA A 72 21.19 -19.05 4.46
C ALA A 72 20.87 -17.55 4.48
N ILE A 73 21.45 -16.78 5.40
CA ILE A 73 21.30 -15.31 5.44
C ILE A 73 21.91 -14.69 4.17
N SER A 74 23.08 -15.13 3.74
CA SER A 74 23.71 -14.64 2.50
C SER A 74 22.93 -15.03 1.26
N LEU A 75 22.34 -16.23 1.23
CA LEU A 75 21.42 -16.66 0.16
C LEU A 75 20.16 -15.80 0.14
N ASN A 76 19.55 -15.50 1.30
CA ASN A 76 18.40 -14.58 1.37
C ASN A 76 18.73 -13.20 0.77
N ASN A 77 19.93 -12.66 1.06
CA ASN A 77 20.33 -11.37 0.51
C ASN A 77 20.55 -11.42 -1.01
N LEU A 78 21.09 -12.51 -1.53
CA LEU A 78 21.20 -12.73 -2.98
C LEU A 78 19.81 -12.89 -3.62
N ALA A 79 18.87 -13.54 -2.96
CA ALA A 79 17.51 -13.70 -3.45
C ALA A 79 16.78 -12.33 -3.52
N VAL A 80 16.92 -11.48 -2.51
CA VAL A 80 16.41 -10.09 -2.53
C VAL A 80 17.03 -9.33 -3.71
N PHE A 81 18.35 -9.44 -3.91
CA PHE A 81 19.00 -8.82 -5.07
C PHE A 81 18.40 -9.31 -6.40
N TYR A 82 18.12 -10.60 -6.55
CA TYR A 82 17.47 -11.12 -7.76
C TYR A 82 16.04 -10.59 -7.92
N GLN A 83 15.27 -10.50 -6.83
CA GLN A 83 13.92 -9.94 -6.84
C GLN A 83 13.93 -8.48 -7.30
N ASP A 84 14.85 -7.66 -6.78
CA ASP A 84 15.03 -6.25 -7.18
C ASP A 84 15.36 -6.10 -8.67
N GLN A 85 16.03 -7.10 -9.25
CA GLN A 85 16.34 -7.17 -10.69
C GLN A 85 15.22 -7.84 -11.52
N SER A 86 14.05 -8.13 -10.93
CA SER A 86 12.93 -8.86 -11.55
C SER A 86 13.32 -10.25 -12.07
N LYS A 87 14.38 -10.85 -11.51
CA LYS A 87 14.82 -12.23 -11.77
C LYS A 87 14.11 -13.19 -10.82
N TYR A 88 12.79 -13.25 -10.95
CA TYR A 88 11.92 -13.96 -10.02
C TYR A 88 12.22 -15.47 -9.89
N PRO A 89 12.48 -16.23 -10.98
CA PRO A 89 12.84 -17.65 -10.86
C PRO A 89 14.14 -17.89 -10.07
N GLU A 90 15.15 -17.04 -10.27
CA GLU A 90 16.42 -17.14 -9.54
C GLU A 90 16.22 -16.74 -8.05
N ALA A 91 15.36 -15.75 -7.79
CA ALA A 91 15.02 -15.36 -6.43
C ALA A 91 14.29 -16.48 -5.69
N GLU A 92 13.25 -17.08 -6.30
CA GLU A 92 12.49 -18.20 -5.74
C GLU A 92 13.40 -19.37 -5.39
N GLN A 93 14.24 -19.78 -6.32
CA GLN A 93 15.19 -20.87 -6.11
C GLN A 93 16.14 -20.57 -4.93
N THR A 94 16.65 -19.33 -4.87
CA THR A 94 17.64 -18.95 -3.86
C THR A 94 17.01 -18.82 -2.48
N TYR A 95 15.77 -18.28 -2.36
CA TYR A 95 15.00 -18.34 -1.12
C TYR A 95 14.74 -19.77 -0.66
N GLY A 96 14.39 -20.67 -1.61
CA GLY A 96 14.20 -22.10 -1.30
C GLY A 96 15.44 -22.76 -0.71
N LEU A 97 16.63 -22.45 -1.26
CA LEU A 97 17.90 -22.93 -0.69
C LEU A 97 18.15 -22.38 0.71
N ALA A 98 17.88 -21.11 0.95
CA ALA A 98 18.00 -20.51 2.29
C ALA A 98 17.09 -21.20 3.31
N LEU A 99 15.81 -21.41 2.96
CA LEU A 99 14.86 -22.10 3.83
C LEU A 99 15.24 -23.56 4.10
N ALA A 100 15.78 -24.27 3.10
CA ALA A 100 16.25 -25.66 3.26
C ALA A 100 17.38 -25.79 4.30
N ILE A 101 18.21 -24.75 4.45
CA ILE A 101 19.24 -24.70 5.49
C ILE A 101 18.62 -24.35 6.84
N LEU A 102 17.77 -23.29 6.89
CA LEU A 102 17.19 -22.77 8.13
C LEU A 102 16.22 -23.76 8.78
N ASP A 103 15.50 -24.54 8.00
CA ASP A 103 14.54 -25.53 8.52
C ASP A 103 15.22 -26.72 9.22
N LYS A 104 16.54 -26.91 9.05
CA LYS A 104 17.33 -27.93 9.78
C LYS A 104 17.58 -27.52 11.23
N ASP A 105 17.55 -26.22 11.55
CA ASP A 105 17.82 -25.70 12.89
C ASP A 105 16.66 -24.82 13.38
N PRO A 106 15.77 -25.36 14.21
CA PRO A 106 14.64 -24.61 14.78
C PRO A 106 15.05 -23.38 15.61
N SER A 107 16.32 -23.27 16.01
CA SER A 107 16.82 -22.08 16.73
C SER A 107 16.91 -20.85 15.81
N GLN A 108 16.90 -21.04 14.50
CA GLN A 108 16.97 -19.99 13.48
C GLN A 108 15.60 -19.40 13.06
N ASN A 109 14.61 -19.51 13.95
CA ASN A 109 13.23 -19.11 13.67
C ASN A 109 13.11 -17.68 13.08
N VAL A 110 13.84 -16.70 13.59
CA VAL A 110 13.81 -15.31 13.12
C VAL A 110 14.26 -15.21 11.65
N SER A 111 15.38 -15.86 11.30
CA SER A 111 15.88 -15.88 9.91
C SER A 111 14.93 -16.62 8.98
N SER A 112 14.32 -17.72 9.46
CA SER A 112 13.29 -18.45 8.70
C SER A 112 12.09 -17.57 8.42
N ALA A 113 11.58 -16.84 9.41
CA ALA A 113 10.42 -15.96 9.24
C ALA A 113 10.71 -14.80 8.27
N LEU A 114 11.91 -14.21 8.32
CA LEU A 114 12.33 -13.19 7.36
C LEU A 114 12.37 -13.74 5.93
N THR A 115 12.96 -14.92 5.75
CA THR A 115 13.06 -15.55 4.42
C THR A 115 11.68 -15.95 3.89
N LEU A 116 10.79 -16.47 4.75
CA LEU A 116 9.40 -16.79 4.41
C LEU A 116 8.63 -15.54 4.00
N ASN A 117 8.78 -14.45 4.74
CA ASN A 117 8.16 -13.17 4.41
C ASN A 117 8.63 -12.65 3.04
N ASN A 118 9.92 -12.70 2.76
CA ASN A 118 10.46 -12.25 1.49
C ASN A 118 9.98 -13.12 0.31
N LEU A 119 9.97 -14.44 0.48
CA LEU A 119 9.46 -15.36 -0.55
C LEU A 119 7.94 -15.17 -0.76
N ALA A 120 7.19 -14.91 0.31
CA ALA A 120 5.77 -14.59 0.20
C ALA A 120 5.53 -13.29 -0.57
N ALA A 121 6.34 -12.25 -0.30
CA ALA A 121 6.29 -11.00 -1.04
C ALA A 121 6.62 -11.20 -2.53
N LEU A 122 7.62 -12.03 -2.85
CA LEU A 122 7.94 -12.39 -4.22
C LEU A 122 6.72 -13.00 -4.94
N TYR A 123 6.06 -13.98 -4.31
CA TYR A 123 4.87 -14.59 -4.91
C TYR A 123 3.71 -13.62 -5.05
N HIS A 124 3.54 -12.69 -4.10
CA HIS A 124 2.54 -11.64 -4.21
C HIS A 124 2.84 -10.68 -5.38
N ASP A 125 4.10 -10.27 -5.56
CA ASP A 125 4.53 -9.43 -6.69
C ASP A 125 4.26 -10.09 -8.06
N GLU A 126 4.31 -11.43 -8.11
CA GLU A 126 3.96 -12.23 -9.29
C GLU A 126 2.44 -12.51 -9.42
N GLY A 127 1.60 -12.03 -8.50
CA GLY A 127 0.16 -12.32 -8.46
C GLY A 127 -0.18 -13.77 -8.06
N GLN A 128 0.76 -14.47 -7.40
CA GLN A 128 0.61 -15.85 -6.93
C GLN A 128 0.19 -15.91 -5.45
N ASP A 129 -0.85 -15.16 -5.08
CA ASP A 129 -1.30 -14.98 -3.70
C ASP A 129 -1.60 -16.30 -2.96
N ALA A 130 -2.08 -17.31 -3.68
CA ALA A 130 -2.31 -18.63 -3.12
C ALA A 130 -1.03 -19.32 -2.60
N LYS A 131 0.15 -18.96 -3.14
CA LYS A 131 1.44 -19.42 -2.63
C LYS A 131 1.97 -18.51 -1.51
N ALA A 132 1.68 -17.22 -1.56
CA ALA A 132 2.13 -16.24 -0.57
C ALA A 132 1.42 -16.44 0.79
N GLU A 133 0.11 -16.68 0.79
CA GLU A 133 -0.71 -16.81 2.00
C GLU A 133 -0.12 -17.78 3.04
N PRO A 134 0.19 -19.05 2.73
CA PRO A 134 0.71 -20.00 3.72
C PRO A 134 2.11 -19.63 4.24
N LEU A 135 2.92 -18.93 3.46
CA LEU A 135 4.25 -18.51 3.87
C LEU A 135 4.17 -17.33 4.86
N TYR A 136 3.31 -16.35 4.59
CA TYR A 136 3.04 -15.28 5.56
C TYR A 136 2.45 -15.83 6.86
N ALA A 137 1.48 -16.75 6.78
CA ALA A 137 0.90 -17.37 7.97
C ALA A 137 1.95 -18.12 8.81
N ARG A 138 2.88 -18.84 8.15
CA ARG A 138 4.00 -19.50 8.84
C ARG A 138 4.96 -18.48 9.48
N ALA A 139 5.28 -17.39 8.78
CA ALA A 139 6.13 -16.34 9.33
C ALA A 139 5.50 -15.68 10.55
N ILE A 140 4.21 -15.33 10.51
CA ILE A 140 3.46 -14.76 11.65
C ILE A 140 3.55 -15.68 12.86
N GLY A 141 3.26 -16.99 12.69
CA GLY A 141 3.34 -17.96 13.78
C GLY A 141 4.74 -18.11 14.39
N ILE A 142 5.79 -17.76 13.67
CA ILE A 142 7.17 -17.67 14.19
C ILE A 142 7.38 -16.34 14.94
N TRP A 143 6.92 -15.21 14.37
CA TRP A 143 7.07 -13.91 15.01
C TRP A 143 6.37 -13.85 16.37
N GLU A 144 5.15 -14.33 16.49
CA GLU A 144 4.38 -14.41 17.73
C GLU A 144 5.15 -15.12 18.87
N LYS A 145 5.96 -16.14 18.51
CA LYS A 145 6.79 -16.90 19.45
C LYS A 145 8.13 -16.27 19.77
N SER A 146 8.59 -15.34 18.92
CA SER A 146 9.94 -14.77 19.00
C SER A 146 10.07 -13.58 19.96
N GLY A 147 8.95 -13.11 20.52
CA GLY A 147 8.92 -12.08 21.55
C GLY A 147 9.02 -10.65 21.03
N LYS A 148 9.02 -9.69 21.97
CA LYS A 148 8.83 -8.25 21.70
C LYS A 148 9.83 -7.60 20.77
N ASN A 149 11.02 -8.16 20.58
CA ASN A 149 12.04 -7.58 19.70
C ASN A 149 11.70 -7.73 18.21
N GLN A 150 10.69 -8.52 17.85
CA GLN A 150 10.29 -8.80 16.47
C GLN A 150 8.93 -8.21 16.08
N ILE A 151 8.31 -7.41 16.96
CA ILE A 151 6.97 -6.83 16.76
C ILE A 151 6.86 -6.07 15.42
N ALA A 152 7.93 -5.35 15.00
CA ALA A 152 7.89 -4.64 13.70
C ALA A 152 7.78 -5.60 12.52
N ASN A 153 8.55 -6.68 12.53
CA ASN A 153 8.52 -7.68 11.47
C ASN A 153 7.17 -8.41 11.43
N GLU A 154 6.62 -8.71 12.62
CA GLU A 154 5.27 -9.26 12.76
C GLU A 154 4.23 -8.31 12.17
N ALA A 155 4.25 -7.03 12.55
CA ALA A 155 3.31 -6.03 12.06
C ALA A 155 3.35 -5.88 10.54
N ILE A 156 4.54 -5.83 9.93
CA ILE A 156 4.73 -5.78 8.47
C ILE A 156 4.13 -7.03 7.81
N THR A 157 4.45 -8.21 8.36
CA THR A 157 3.97 -9.49 7.79
C THR A 157 2.46 -9.62 7.88
N VAL A 158 1.87 -9.23 9.02
CA VAL A 158 0.42 -9.22 9.24
C VAL A 158 -0.27 -8.25 8.27
N THR A 159 0.30 -7.04 8.08
CA THR A 159 -0.24 -6.05 7.13
C THR A 159 -0.19 -6.58 5.70
N ALA A 160 0.90 -7.24 5.29
CA ALA A 160 1.02 -7.83 3.95
C ALA A 160 -0.05 -8.91 3.70
N LEU A 161 -0.25 -9.80 4.66
CA LEU A 161 -1.30 -10.84 4.55
C LEU A 161 -2.71 -10.23 4.53
N ALA A 162 -2.95 -9.19 5.34
CA ALA A 162 -4.21 -8.46 5.33
C ALA A 162 -4.47 -7.83 3.95
N GLY A 163 -3.44 -7.24 3.32
CA GLY A 163 -3.51 -6.66 1.97
C GLY A 163 -3.91 -7.68 0.91
N ILE A 164 -3.35 -8.90 0.97
CA ILE A 164 -3.76 -9.99 0.07
C ILE A 164 -5.24 -10.32 0.24
N TYR A 165 -5.71 -10.50 1.47
CA TYR A 165 -7.12 -10.80 1.69
C TYR A 165 -8.04 -9.66 1.24
N HIS A 166 -7.64 -8.42 1.47
CA HIS A 166 -8.42 -7.26 1.02
C HIS A 166 -8.49 -7.17 -0.51
N SER A 167 -7.39 -7.35 -1.22
CA SER A 167 -7.35 -7.36 -2.69
C SER A 167 -8.20 -8.47 -3.31
N LEU A 168 -8.35 -9.58 -2.60
CA LEU A 168 -9.22 -10.70 -2.97
C LEU A 168 -10.69 -10.52 -2.50
N ASN A 169 -11.08 -9.34 -2.01
CA ASN A 169 -12.39 -9.06 -1.43
C ASN A 169 -12.76 -9.98 -0.25
N GLN A 170 -11.77 -10.50 0.49
CA GLN A 170 -11.95 -11.32 1.68
C GLN A 170 -11.83 -10.47 2.96
N ASP A 171 -12.56 -9.35 3.01
CA ASP A 171 -12.48 -8.35 4.11
C ASP A 171 -12.73 -8.91 5.50
N ALA A 172 -13.52 -9.99 5.61
CA ALA A 172 -13.73 -10.66 6.89
C ALA A 172 -12.45 -11.29 7.46
N LYS A 173 -11.48 -11.63 6.61
CA LYS A 173 -10.15 -12.11 7.03
C LYS A 173 -9.16 -10.96 7.17
N ALA A 174 -9.26 -9.93 6.32
CA ALA A 174 -8.35 -8.79 6.32
C ALA A 174 -8.51 -7.92 7.58
N GLU A 175 -9.74 -7.62 7.97
CA GLU A 175 -10.05 -6.74 9.10
C GLU A 175 -9.33 -7.12 10.41
N PRO A 176 -9.43 -8.36 10.93
CA PRO A 176 -8.75 -8.72 12.18
C PRO A 176 -7.22 -8.62 12.08
N LEU A 177 -6.63 -8.84 10.91
CA LEU A 177 -5.20 -8.69 10.69
C LEU A 177 -4.77 -7.23 10.68
N TYR A 178 -5.51 -6.35 10.01
CA TYR A 178 -5.22 -4.90 10.08
C TYR A 178 -5.35 -4.36 11.50
N LEU A 179 -6.36 -4.81 12.27
CA LEU A 179 -6.48 -4.45 13.70
C LEU A 179 -5.28 -4.95 14.52
N GLN A 180 -4.81 -6.17 14.26
CA GLN A 180 -3.59 -6.71 14.87
C GLN A 180 -2.37 -5.85 14.50
N ALA A 181 -2.20 -5.48 13.24
CA ALA A 181 -1.09 -4.64 12.77
C ALA A 181 -1.08 -3.28 13.49
N VAL A 182 -2.21 -2.59 13.55
CA VAL A 182 -2.35 -1.30 14.27
C VAL A 182 -1.97 -1.44 15.74
N LYS A 183 -2.42 -2.51 16.39
CA LYS A 183 -2.06 -2.80 17.78
C LYS A 183 -0.55 -3.00 17.95
N LEU A 184 0.09 -3.78 17.08
CA LEU A 184 1.52 -4.05 17.12
C LEU A 184 2.35 -2.77 16.91
N TRP A 185 1.96 -1.89 15.98
CA TRP A 185 2.62 -0.59 15.78
C TRP A 185 2.51 0.31 17.02
N ASN A 186 1.34 0.33 17.67
CA ASN A 186 1.13 1.08 18.91
C ASN A 186 1.99 0.54 20.05
N GLU A 187 2.10 -0.78 20.22
CA GLU A 187 2.94 -1.42 21.24
C GLU A 187 4.43 -1.12 21.06
N GLN A 188 4.88 -0.89 19.84
CA GLN A 188 6.25 -0.47 19.55
C GLN A 188 6.52 1.02 19.80
N GLY A 189 5.51 1.83 20.05
CA GLY A 189 5.66 3.29 20.04
C GLY A 189 5.99 3.85 18.66
N LYS A 190 5.68 3.09 17.58
CA LYS A 190 5.88 3.46 16.18
C LYS A 190 4.54 3.62 15.47
N SER A 191 3.58 4.22 16.15
CA SER A 191 2.27 4.56 15.58
C SER A 191 2.35 5.58 14.43
N ASP A 192 3.48 6.28 14.28
CA ASP A 192 3.70 7.32 13.27
C ASP A 192 4.58 6.82 12.13
N THR A 193 4.18 5.73 11.51
CA THR A 193 4.85 5.17 10.33
C THR A 193 3.87 5.04 9.17
N THR A 194 4.39 4.99 7.95
CA THR A 194 3.59 4.79 6.74
C THR A 194 2.73 3.53 6.85
N GLU A 195 3.33 2.43 7.31
CA GLU A 195 2.67 1.12 7.42
C GLU A 195 1.51 1.14 8.44
N ALA A 196 1.65 1.92 9.52
CA ALA A 196 0.56 2.10 10.49
C ALA A 196 -0.59 2.91 9.89
N ALA A 197 -0.28 3.95 9.12
CA ALA A 197 -1.27 4.75 8.41
C ALA A 197 -1.99 3.94 7.34
N ASP A 198 -1.24 3.12 6.56
CA ASP A 198 -1.81 2.26 5.52
C ASP A 198 -2.78 1.22 6.12
N ALA A 199 -2.42 0.59 7.25
CA ALA A 199 -3.31 -0.35 7.93
C ALA A 199 -4.61 0.33 8.40
N LEU A 200 -4.53 1.55 8.93
CA LEU A 200 -5.70 2.35 9.31
C LEU A 200 -6.53 2.76 8.10
N PHE A 201 -5.89 3.15 7.01
CA PHE A 201 -6.56 3.50 5.76
C PHE A 201 -7.40 2.33 5.23
N HIS A 202 -6.81 1.14 5.13
CA HIS A 202 -7.53 -0.05 4.66
C HIS A 202 -8.66 -0.49 5.60
N LEU A 203 -8.50 -0.32 6.92
CA LEU A 203 -9.63 -0.48 7.85
C LEU A 203 -10.75 0.51 7.55
N GLY A 204 -10.40 1.76 7.26
CA GLY A 204 -11.34 2.78 6.81
C GLY A 204 -12.10 2.37 5.55
N GLU A 205 -11.40 1.82 4.55
CA GLU A 205 -12.01 1.31 3.31
C GLU A 205 -12.99 0.16 3.59
N ILE A 206 -12.57 -0.82 4.39
CA ILE A 206 -13.41 -1.98 4.76
C ILE A 206 -14.69 -1.53 5.47
N TYR A 207 -14.59 -0.62 6.43
CA TYR A 207 -15.76 -0.10 7.14
C TYR A 207 -16.65 0.76 6.23
N HIS A 208 -16.05 1.60 5.40
CA HIS A 208 -16.78 2.45 4.47
C HIS A 208 -17.55 1.63 3.41
N ALA A 209 -16.93 0.58 2.86
CA ALA A 209 -17.56 -0.33 1.91
C ALA A 209 -18.81 -1.04 2.51
N ARG A 210 -18.81 -1.27 3.84
CA ARG A 210 -19.95 -1.80 4.58
C ARG A 210 -20.94 -0.71 5.03
N SER A 211 -20.79 0.52 4.56
CA SER A 211 -21.57 1.70 4.98
C SER A 211 -21.48 1.98 6.49
N ASN A 212 -20.47 1.47 7.17
CA ASN A 212 -20.21 1.75 8.58
C ASN A 212 -19.33 3.01 8.73
N ASN A 213 -19.91 4.15 8.40
CA ASN A 213 -19.22 5.43 8.43
C ASN A 213 -18.79 5.87 9.85
N ALA A 214 -19.42 5.32 10.90
CA ALA A 214 -19.06 5.61 12.28
C ALA A 214 -17.67 5.07 12.64
N ASP A 215 -17.31 3.88 12.16
CA ASP A 215 -16.00 3.29 12.38
C ASP A 215 -15.00 3.68 11.26
N ALA A 216 -15.46 3.94 10.03
CA ALA A 216 -14.59 4.38 8.94
C ALA A 216 -13.96 5.77 9.20
N ALA A 217 -14.74 6.74 9.64
CA ALA A 217 -14.26 8.12 9.83
C ALA A 217 -13.06 8.24 10.78
N PRO A 218 -13.06 7.64 12.00
CA PRO A 218 -11.89 7.69 12.87
C PRO A 218 -10.66 6.99 12.29
N MET A 219 -10.82 5.95 11.49
CA MET A 219 -9.71 5.27 10.84
C MET A 219 -9.03 6.17 9.79
N TYR A 220 -9.80 6.74 8.88
CA TYR A 220 -9.29 7.71 7.90
C TYR A 220 -8.67 8.95 8.58
N ALA A 221 -9.33 9.51 9.59
CA ALA A 221 -8.80 10.67 10.31
C ALA A 221 -7.46 10.38 10.97
N HIS A 222 -7.29 9.18 11.56
CA HIS A 222 -6.04 8.78 12.20
C HIS A 222 -4.95 8.54 11.14
N ALA A 223 -5.24 7.86 10.04
CA ALA A 223 -4.30 7.68 8.94
C ALA A 223 -3.80 9.03 8.38
N LEU A 224 -4.72 9.96 8.12
CA LEU A 224 -4.39 11.31 7.64
C LEU A 224 -3.51 12.09 8.64
N ALA A 225 -3.79 11.99 9.94
CA ALA A 225 -2.98 12.64 10.97
C ALA A 225 -1.55 12.07 11.04
N ILE A 226 -1.37 10.78 10.77
CA ILE A 226 -0.03 10.15 10.67
C ILE A 226 0.67 10.66 9.41
N TRP A 227 0.03 10.58 8.23
CA TRP A 227 0.63 11.04 6.97
C TRP A 227 0.98 12.53 7.00
N GLU A 228 0.19 13.36 7.70
CA GLU A 228 0.53 14.78 7.92
C GLU A 228 1.83 14.93 8.72
N ARG A 229 1.99 14.19 9.83
CA ARG A 229 3.20 14.24 10.66
C ARG A 229 4.45 13.76 9.95
N ILE A 230 4.33 12.78 9.04
CA ILE A 230 5.47 12.24 8.27
C ILE A 230 5.64 12.90 6.91
N GLY A 231 4.83 13.92 6.58
CA GLY A 231 4.93 14.67 5.32
C GLY A 231 4.45 13.94 4.08
N GLN A 232 3.54 12.98 4.20
CA GLN A 232 3.01 12.14 3.11
C GLN A 232 1.54 12.45 2.74
N VAL A 233 1.13 13.68 2.88
CA VAL A 233 -0.27 14.13 2.65
C VAL A 233 -0.75 14.07 1.19
N GLU A 234 0.16 13.83 0.27
CA GLU A 234 -0.14 13.80 -1.17
C GLU A 234 0.03 12.40 -1.78
N THR A 235 0.13 11.33 -0.99
CA THR A 235 0.10 9.97 -1.54
C THR A 235 -1.29 9.66 -2.10
N PRO A 236 -1.44 8.73 -3.05
CA PRO A 236 -2.74 8.33 -3.57
C PRO A 236 -3.71 7.91 -2.47
N GLU A 237 -3.21 7.18 -1.46
CA GLU A 237 -3.97 6.72 -0.31
C GLU A 237 -4.46 7.89 0.56
N ALA A 238 -3.58 8.88 0.82
CA ALA A 238 -3.94 10.07 1.58
C ALA A 238 -5.02 10.91 0.86
N ILE A 239 -4.87 11.08 -0.45
CA ILE A 239 -5.87 11.79 -1.28
C ILE A 239 -7.21 11.05 -1.27
N THR A 240 -7.20 9.72 -1.37
CA THR A 240 -8.40 8.88 -1.28
C THR A 240 -9.06 9.00 0.09
N ALA A 241 -8.28 8.94 1.17
CA ALA A 241 -8.76 9.11 2.53
C ALA A 241 -9.39 10.50 2.77
N GLN A 242 -8.77 11.57 2.24
CA GLN A 242 -9.33 12.93 2.30
C GLN A 242 -10.69 13.00 1.61
N GLY A 243 -10.82 12.42 0.41
CA GLY A 243 -12.07 12.36 -0.33
C GLY A 243 -13.16 11.58 0.40
N ALA A 244 -12.82 10.40 0.93
CA ALA A 244 -13.74 9.54 1.66
C ALA A 244 -14.21 10.18 2.97
N LEU A 245 -13.28 10.68 3.80
CA LEU A 245 -13.59 11.34 5.05
C LEU A 245 -14.41 12.61 4.84
N GLY A 246 -14.04 13.43 3.84
CA GLY A 246 -14.79 14.61 3.44
C GLY A 246 -16.23 14.26 3.03
N GLY A 247 -16.42 13.17 2.26
CA GLY A 247 -17.73 12.63 1.90
C GLY A 247 -18.55 12.18 3.12
N ILE A 248 -17.91 11.49 4.07
CA ILE A 248 -18.55 11.07 5.33
C ILE A 248 -18.99 12.29 6.15
N TYR A 249 -18.12 13.29 6.33
CA TYR A 249 -18.43 14.51 7.07
C TYR A 249 -19.54 15.32 6.39
N ARG A 250 -19.51 15.44 5.05
CA ARG A 250 -20.60 16.06 4.30
C ARG A 250 -21.94 15.35 4.55
N ALA A 251 -21.97 14.02 4.47
CA ALA A 251 -23.16 13.24 4.72
C ALA A 251 -23.69 13.39 6.17
N ALA A 252 -22.80 13.65 7.12
CA ALA A 252 -23.14 13.93 8.51
C ALA A 252 -23.52 15.41 8.77
N GLY A 253 -23.54 16.28 7.74
CA GLY A 253 -23.79 17.71 7.87
C GLY A 253 -22.65 18.53 8.48
N LYS A 254 -21.45 17.92 8.63
CA LYS A 254 -20.23 18.55 9.13
C LYS A 254 -19.47 19.23 8.00
N TYR A 255 -20.07 20.26 7.43
CA TYR A 255 -19.55 20.88 6.19
C TYR A 255 -18.22 21.60 6.42
N ALA A 256 -18.06 22.26 7.58
CA ALA A 256 -16.82 22.97 7.92
C ALA A 256 -15.60 22.03 8.05
N GLU A 257 -15.81 20.78 8.49
CA GLU A 257 -14.76 19.78 8.55
C GLU A 257 -14.55 19.09 7.20
N ALA A 258 -15.57 19.00 6.36
CA ALA A 258 -15.51 18.38 5.04
C ALA A 258 -14.77 19.24 4.01
N GLU A 259 -15.01 20.58 4.02
CA GLU A 259 -14.50 21.51 3.00
C GLU A 259 -12.98 21.44 2.83
N PRO A 260 -12.15 21.58 3.88
CA PRO A 260 -10.71 21.57 3.75
C PRO A 260 -10.17 20.23 3.23
N LEU A 261 -10.79 19.11 3.58
CA LEU A 261 -10.38 17.79 3.12
C LEU A 261 -10.63 17.62 1.61
N LEU A 262 -11.79 18.02 1.14
CA LEU A 262 -12.18 17.92 -0.26
C LEU A 262 -11.39 18.89 -1.15
N GLU A 263 -11.07 20.09 -0.64
CA GLU A 263 -10.21 21.05 -1.33
C GLU A 263 -8.77 20.54 -1.44
N GLN A 264 -8.23 19.95 -0.38
CA GLN A 264 -6.89 19.35 -0.39
C GLN A 264 -6.81 18.19 -1.40
N ALA A 265 -7.80 17.29 -1.39
CA ALA A 265 -7.87 16.18 -2.34
C ALA A 265 -7.95 16.68 -3.80
N LEU A 266 -8.80 17.69 -4.07
CA LEU A 266 -8.90 18.29 -5.41
C LEU A 266 -7.58 18.92 -5.83
N LYS A 267 -6.98 19.75 -4.98
CA LYS A 267 -5.69 20.42 -5.27
C LYS A 267 -4.58 19.41 -5.55
N ALA A 268 -4.47 18.36 -4.75
CA ALA A 268 -3.46 17.33 -4.95
C ALA A 268 -3.65 16.58 -6.27
N ASN A 269 -4.90 16.25 -6.63
CA ASN A 269 -5.20 15.61 -7.90
C ASN A 269 -4.95 16.55 -9.10
N GLU A 270 -5.24 17.84 -8.99
CA GLU A 270 -4.92 18.81 -10.03
C GLU A 270 -3.41 18.94 -10.28
N GLN A 271 -2.60 18.87 -9.24
CA GLN A 271 -1.15 18.97 -9.36
C GLN A 271 -0.47 17.71 -9.91
N LYS A 272 -1.03 16.52 -9.60
CA LYS A 272 -0.39 15.23 -9.90
C LYS A 272 -0.95 14.53 -11.13
N LEU A 273 -2.23 14.72 -11.38
CA LEU A 273 -2.93 14.07 -12.48
C LEU A 273 -3.11 15.06 -13.62
N GLY A 274 -3.11 14.61 -14.83
CA GLY A 274 -3.47 15.47 -15.96
C GLY A 274 -4.95 15.92 -15.86
N PRO A 275 -5.33 16.97 -16.62
CA PRO A 275 -6.64 17.61 -16.54
C PRO A 275 -7.83 16.70 -16.88
N ASP A 276 -7.57 15.56 -17.52
CA ASP A 276 -8.58 14.64 -18.06
C ASP A 276 -8.67 13.31 -17.26
N ARG A 277 -8.13 13.24 -16.06
CA ARG A 277 -8.13 12.00 -15.26
C ARG A 277 -9.43 11.84 -14.46
N LEU A 278 -9.94 10.60 -14.38
CA LEU A 278 -11.17 10.28 -13.68
C LEU A 278 -11.13 10.59 -12.19
N GLU A 279 -10.00 10.38 -11.54
CA GLU A 279 -9.78 10.68 -10.13
C GLU A 279 -9.97 12.18 -9.84
N LEU A 280 -9.63 13.03 -10.82
CA LEU A 280 -9.89 14.47 -10.72
C LEU A 280 -11.40 14.77 -10.80
N ALA A 281 -12.13 14.08 -11.67
CA ALA A 281 -13.58 14.25 -11.79
C ALA A 281 -14.32 13.83 -10.51
N ASP A 282 -13.81 12.81 -9.81
CA ASP A 282 -14.36 12.39 -8.51
C ASP A 282 -14.17 13.45 -7.44
N SER A 283 -12.97 14.05 -7.36
CA SER A 283 -12.68 15.13 -6.42
C SER A 283 -13.54 16.38 -6.70
N LEU A 284 -13.66 16.76 -7.98
CA LEU A 284 -14.53 17.87 -8.41
C LEU A 284 -15.98 17.63 -8.03
N ASN A 285 -16.51 16.42 -8.28
CA ASN A 285 -17.88 16.06 -7.98
C ASN A 285 -18.16 16.07 -6.46
N ASN A 286 -17.23 15.58 -5.65
CA ASN A 286 -17.35 15.56 -4.20
C ASN A 286 -17.39 16.96 -3.60
N LEU A 287 -16.53 17.87 -4.05
CA LEU A 287 -16.54 19.28 -3.62
C LEU A 287 -17.76 20.02 -4.14
N ALA A 288 -18.19 19.76 -5.38
CA ALA A 288 -19.41 20.33 -5.92
C ALA A 288 -20.65 19.94 -5.10
N LEU A 289 -20.71 18.68 -4.69
CA LEU A 289 -21.80 18.16 -3.86
C LEU A 289 -21.79 18.75 -2.45
N LEU A 290 -20.61 19.02 -1.88
CA LEU A 290 -20.51 19.77 -0.62
C LEU A 290 -21.08 21.18 -0.79
N TYR A 291 -20.62 21.93 -1.79
CA TYR A 291 -21.12 23.30 -2.04
C TYR A 291 -22.60 23.35 -2.37
N TYR A 292 -23.12 22.31 -3.04
CA TYR A 292 -24.56 22.16 -3.24
C TYR A 292 -25.31 22.04 -1.90
N CYS A 293 -24.81 21.21 -0.96
CA CYS A 293 -25.40 21.02 0.35
C CYS A 293 -25.37 22.33 1.19
N GLU A 294 -24.36 23.16 0.99
CA GLU A 294 -24.23 24.47 1.64
C GLU A 294 -25.01 25.61 0.93
N ALA A 295 -25.75 25.27 -0.14
CA ALA A 295 -26.41 26.24 -1.02
C ALA A 295 -25.46 27.26 -1.70
N LYS A 296 -24.15 26.94 -1.78
CA LYS A 296 -23.13 27.70 -2.53
C LYS A 296 -23.19 27.32 -4.03
N TYR A 297 -24.34 27.50 -4.66
CA TYR A 297 -24.63 26.98 -6.00
C TYR A 297 -23.69 27.52 -7.10
N ASP A 298 -23.30 28.79 -7.00
CA ASP A 298 -22.40 29.44 -7.97
C ASP A 298 -20.98 28.85 -7.91
N ALA A 299 -20.55 28.38 -6.75
CA ALA A 299 -19.28 27.69 -6.58
C ALA A 299 -19.34 26.21 -7.05
N ALA A 300 -20.48 25.56 -6.86
CA ALA A 300 -20.67 24.16 -7.24
C ALA A 300 -20.79 23.98 -8.78
N GLU A 301 -21.39 24.92 -9.48
CA GLU A 301 -21.67 24.76 -10.93
C GLU A 301 -20.43 24.50 -11.79
N PRO A 302 -19.35 25.30 -11.72
CA PRO A 302 -18.15 25.07 -12.55
C PRO A 302 -17.49 23.72 -12.24
N LEU A 303 -17.59 23.23 -11.00
CA LEU A 303 -17.04 21.94 -10.60
C LEU A 303 -17.83 20.78 -11.23
N TYR A 304 -19.17 20.81 -11.15
CA TYR A 304 -20.00 19.81 -11.82
C TYR A 304 -19.79 19.77 -13.33
N ARG A 305 -19.71 20.94 -13.96
CA ARG A 305 -19.49 21.04 -15.40
C ARG A 305 -18.16 20.36 -15.80
N ARG A 306 -17.08 20.69 -15.12
CA ARG A 306 -15.76 20.11 -15.38
C ARG A 306 -15.74 18.61 -15.07
N ALA A 307 -16.36 18.16 -13.98
CA ALA A 307 -16.46 16.75 -13.66
C ALA A 307 -17.23 15.98 -14.75
N LEU A 308 -18.32 16.53 -15.24
CA LEU A 308 -19.12 15.93 -16.31
C LEU A 308 -18.32 15.82 -17.61
N GLU A 309 -17.64 16.88 -18.05
CA GLU A 309 -16.79 16.88 -19.25
C GLU A 309 -15.70 15.80 -19.19
N ILE A 310 -15.02 15.66 -18.04
CA ILE A 310 -13.98 14.65 -17.85
C ILE A 310 -14.59 13.24 -17.92
N ARG A 311 -15.70 13.00 -17.21
CA ARG A 311 -16.37 11.69 -17.17
C ARG A 311 -16.93 11.29 -18.52
N GLU A 312 -17.62 12.19 -19.24
CA GLU A 312 -18.12 11.92 -20.59
C GLU A 312 -17.02 11.55 -21.57
N LYS A 313 -15.88 12.27 -21.52
CA LYS A 313 -14.71 12.01 -22.37
C LYS A 313 -14.09 10.63 -22.13
N ASN A 314 -14.05 10.16 -20.88
CA ASN A 314 -13.36 8.93 -20.52
C ASN A 314 -14.25 7.69 -20.50
N LEU A 315 -15.52 7.84 -20.12
CA LEU A 315 -16.43 6.72 -19.86
C LEU A 315 -17.54 6.60 -20.89
N GLY A 316 -17.83 7.70 -21.63
CA GLY A 316 -18.99 7.80 -22.51
C GLY A 316 -20.26 8.21 -21.75
N SER A 317 -21.26 8.68 -22.51
CA SER A 317 -22.49 9.29 -21.95
C SER A 317 -23.38 8.32 -21.17
N ASP A 318 -23.25 7.03 -21.40
CA ASP A 318 -24.13 5.98 -20.85
C ASP A 318 -23.58 5.37 -19.55
N ASP A 319 -22.39 5.79 -19.13
CA ASP A 319 -21.79 5.31 -17.90
C ASP A 319 -22.55 5.80 -16.66
N PRO A 320 -22.81 4.94 -15.66
CA PRO A 320 -23.52 5.30 -14.43
C PRO A 320 -22.94 6.52 -13.70
N ALA A 321 -21.62 6.72 -13.71
CA ALA A 321 -20.99 7.87 -13.05
C ALA A 321 -21.28 9.18 -13.80
N VAL A 322 -21.36 9.13 -15.15
CA VAL A 322 -21.78 10.27 -15.98
C VAL A 322 -23.23 10.62 -15.70
N VAL A 323 -24.11 9.62 -15.74
CA VAL A 323 -25.54 9.78 -15.44
C VAL A 323 -25.75 10.39 -14.05
N GLN A 324 -25.06 9.91 -13.06
CA GLN A 324 -25.12 10.44 -11.69
C GLN A 324 -24.68 11.91 -11.63
N THR A 325 -23.59 12.28 -12.32
CA THR A 325 -23.11 13.66 -12.38
C THR A 325 -24.14 14.57 -13.04
N MET A 326 -24.75 14.13 -14.17
CA MET A 326 -25.84 14.85 -14.81
C MET A 326 -27.02 15.10 -13.86
N GLN A 327 -27.42 14.10 -13.08
CA GLN A 327 -28.51 14.21 -12.12
C GLN A 327 -28.20 15.23 -11.01
N PHE A 328 -27.00 15.22 -10.45
CA PHE A 328 -26.57 16.19 -9.43
C PHE A 328 -26.51 17.61 -10.02
N TYR A 329 -25.97 17.76 -11.23
CA TYR A 329 -25.91 19.05 -11.89
C TYR A 329 -27.31 19.57 -12.25
N ALA A 330 -28.20 18.72 -12.72
CA ALA A 330 -29.58 19.09 -12.98
C ALA A 330 -30.32 19.55 -11.71
N ALA A 331 -30.07 18.86 -10.56
CA ALA A 331 -30.62 19.27 -9.26
C ALA A 331 -30.14 20.67 -8.85
N LEU A 332 -28.84 20.96 -9.07
CA LEU A 332 -28.27 22.30 -8.82
C LEU A 332 -28.95 23.35 -9.70
N LEU A 333 -29.09 23.11 -11.01
CA LEU A 333 -29.74 24.05 -11.94
C LEU A 333 -31.21 24.33 -11.56
N ARG A 334 -31.90 23.33 -10.98
CA ARG A 334 -33.27 23.53 -10.44
C ARG A 334 -33.27 24.49 -9.25
N GLN A 335 -32.30 24.39 -8.34
CA GLN A 335 -32.18 25.31 -7.21
C GLN A 335 -31.90 26.74 -7.67
N GLN A 336 -31.15 26.92 -8.74
CA GLN A 336 -30.89 28.23 -9.37
C GLN A 336 -32.08 28.74 -10.22
N GLY A 337 -33.19 27.98 -10.34
CA GLY A 337 -34.33 28.34 -11.15
C GLY A 337 -34.21 28.08 -12.65
N ARG A 338 -33.10 27.51 -13.11
CA ARG A 338 -32.76 27.21 -14.52
C ARG A 338 -33.42 25.90 -15.01
N LYS A 339 -34.76 25.86 -14.91
CA LYS A 339 -35.56 24.62 -15.13
C LYS A 339 -35.42 24.04 -16.51
N THR A 340 -35.21 24.85 -17.55
CA THR A 340 -35.07 24.36 -18.93
C THR A 340 -33.77 23.60 -19.13
N GLU A 341 -32.67 24.09 -18.57
CA GLU A 341 -31.36 23.45 -18.63
C GLU A 341 -31.34 22.17 -17.78
N ALA A 342 -31.95 22.20 -16.59
CA ALA A 342 -32.12 21.02 -15.78
C ALA A 342 -32.87 19.88 -16.52
N ARG A 343 -33.99 20.21 -17.16
CA ARG A 343 -34.75 19.22 -17.96
C ARG A 343 -33.95 18.62 -19.10
N LYS A 344 -33.06 19.40 -19.73
CA LYS A 344 -32.20 18.90 -20.81
C LYS A 344 -31.22 17.83 -20.28
N LEU A 345 -30.55 18.11 -19.15
CA LEU A 345 -29.64 17.15 -18.53
C LEU A 345 -30.38 15.89 -18.03
N GLU A 346 -31.55 16.06 -17.44
CA GLU A 346 -32.38 14.95 -16.96
C GLU A 346 -32.83 14.05 -18.15
N ALA A 347 -33.17 14.64 -19.29
CA ALA A 347 -33.52 13.88 -20.49
C ALA A 347 -32.31 13.13 -21.06
N GLN A 348 -31.14 13.73 -21.06
CA GLN A 348 -29.88 13.07 -21.44
C GLN A 348 -29.58 11.89 -20.51
N ALA A 349 -29.64 12.11 -19.18
CA ALA A 349 -29.46 11.05 -18.19
C ALA A 349 -30.46 9.90 -18.34
N ALA A 350 -31.73 10.21 -18.65
CA ALA A 350 -32.76 9.20 -18.86
C ALA A 350 -32.56 8.39 -20.15
N SER A 351 -32.08 9.02 -21.23
CA SER A 351 -31.79 8.32 -22.48
C SER A 351 -30.59 7.37 -22.38
N ALA A 352 -29.61 7.70 -21.55
CA ALA A 352 -28.44 6.89 -21.28
C ALA A 352 -28.75 5.57 -20.52
N VAL A 353 -29.83 5.54 -19.75
CA VAL A 353 -30.25 4.36 -18.95
C VAL A 353 -31.06 3.35 -19.76
N ILE A 354 -31.60 3.75 -20.92
CA ILE A 354 -32.40 2.86 -21.78
C ILE A 354 -31.41 2.04 -22.65
N PRO A 355 -31.30 0.71 -22.45
CA PRO A 355 -30.45 -0.09 -23.32
C PRO A 355 -30.94 0.08 -24.76
N HIS A 356 -30.06 0.36 -25.70
CA HIS A 356 -30.36 0.27 -27.12
C HIS A 356 -30.74 -1.20 -27.43
N MET A 357 -32.04 -1.48 -27.46
CA MET A 357 -32.57 -2.76 -27.95
C MET A 357 -32.24 -2.93 -29.43
#